data_2602bccf6a4fef26e000014a83614016
#
_entry.id   2602bccf6a4fef26e000014a83614016
#
_cell.length_a   1.000
_cell.length_b   1.000
_cell.length_c   1.000
_cell.angle_alpha   90.00
_cell.angle_beta   90.00
_cell.angle_gamma   90.00
#
_symmetry.space_group_name_H-M   'P 1'
#
loop_
_entity.id
_entity.type
_entity.pdbx_description
1 polymer ?
#
loop_
_entity_poly.entity_id
_entity_poly.type
_entity_poly.pdbx_seq_one_letter_code
_entity_poly.pdbx_strand_id
1 'polypeptide(L)'
;MGAMAPRTLLLLLAAALGPTQTRAGSHSLRYFVTAVSRPGFGEPRYMEVGYVDNTEFVRFDSDAENPRYEPRARWIEQEGPEYWERETRRAKGNEQSFRVDLRTALRYYNQSAGGSHTLQWMAGCDVESDGRLLRGYWQFAYDGCDYIALNEDLKTWTAADMAAQITRRKWEQAGAAERDRAYLEGECVEWLRRYLKNGNATLLRTDPPKAHVTHHRRPEGDVTLRCWALGFYPADITLTWQLNGEELTQEMELVETRPAGDGTFQKWASVVVPLGKEQKYTCHVEHEGLPEPLTLRWEPPSSTKTNTVIIAVPVVLGAVVILGAVMAFVMKRRRNTAFLLTGGKGGDYALAPGSQSSDMSLPDCKGDTLGSDLGGAMWT
;
A
#
# COMPACT_ATOMS: atom_id res chain seq x y z
N MET A 1 59.17 11.96 24.87
CA MET A 1 57.78 11.52 24.89
C MET A 1 56.89 12.77 24.84
N GLY A 2 56.46 13.16 23.66
CA GLY A 2 55.65 14.35 23.43
C GLY A 2 54.17 14.00 23.61
N ALA A 3 53.51 14.71 24.54
CA ALA A 3 52.07 14.62 24.75
C ALA A 3 51.34 15.14 23.51
N MET A 4 50.51 14.35 22.86
CA MET A 4 49.63 14.77 21.77
C MET A 4 48.67 15.83 22.31
N ALA A 5 48.63 16.95 21.60
CA ALA A 5 47.83 18.12 21.97
C ALA A 5 46.32 17.80 21.90
N PRO A 6 45.48 18.37 22.79
CA PRO A 6 44.04 18.08 22.86
C PRO A 6 43.23 18.49 21.63
N ARG A 7 43.84 19.18 20.66
CA ARG A 7 43.19 19.57 19.40
C ARG A 7 42.94 18.43 18.42
N THR A 8 43.75 17.37 18.44
CA THR A 8 43.58 16.20 17.55
C THR A 8 42.46 15.28 18.04
N LEU A 9 42.17 15.22 19.32
CA LEU A 9 41.07 14.44 19.88
C LEU A 9 39.70 15.05 19.56
N LEU A 10 39.61 16.40 19.53
CA LEU A 10 38.38 17.12 19.17
C LEU A 10 38.02 16.98 17.69
N LEU A 11 39.00 16.87 16.79
CA LEU A 11 38.76 16.65 15.35
C LEU A 11 38.29 15.22 15.05
N LEU A 12 38.73 14.23 15.82
CA LEU A 12 38.27 12.84 15.68
C LEU A 12 36.84 12.64 16.24
N LEU A 13 36.42 13.35 17.27
CA LEU A 13 35.06 13.36 17.76
C LEU A 13 34.11 14.13 16.83
N ALA A 14 34.56 15.19 16.18
CA ALA A 14 33.74 15.92 15.19
C ALA A 14 33.51 15.12 13.91
N ALA A 15 34.43 14.21 13.52
CA ALA A 15 34.26 13.32 12.38
C ALA A 15 33.30 12.15 12.67
N ALA A 16 33.05 11.80 13.94
CA ALA A 16 32.08 10.79 14.36
C ALA A 16 30.65 11.34 14.50
N LEU A 17 30.48 12.67 14.48
CA LEU A 17 29.20 13.38 14.50
C LEU A 17 28.92 14.08 13.17
N GLY A 18 29.42 13.52 12.08
CA GLY A 18 28.96 13.92 10.75
C GLY A 18 27.42 13.78 10.73
N PRO A 19 26.69 14.79 10.18
CA PRO A 19 25.26 14.65 10.05
C PRO A 19 25.04 13.34 9.29
N THR A 20 24.34 12.39 9.91
CA THR A 20 23.68 11.31 9.18
C THR A 20 22.80 12.03 8.18
N GLN A 21 23.26 12.08 6.94
CA GLN A 21 22.49 12.59 5.83
C GLN A 21 21.34 11.60 5.67
N THR A 22 20.27 11.83 6.45
CA THR A 22 18.98 11.23 6.13
C THR A 22 18.71 11.67 4.71
N ARG A 23 18.67 10.72 3.80
CA ARG A 23 18.26 10.94 2.40
C ARG A 23 16.84 11.50 2.48
N ALA A 24 16.74 12.83 2.51
CA ALA A 24 15.48 13.52 2.54
C ALA A 24 14.83 13.22 1.18
N GLY A 25 13.89 12.29 1.18
CA GLY A 25 13.10 11.95 0.01
C GLY A 25 12.16 13.09 -0.38
N SER A 26 11.61 13.04 -1.58
CA SER A 26 10.48 13.87 -1.98
C SER A 26 9.23 13.40 -1.25
N HIS A 27 8.28 14.33 -1.00
CA HIS A 27 6.98 14.07 -0.40
C HIS A 27 5.86 14.42 -1.36
N SER A 28 4.69 13.82 -1.18
CA SER A 28 3.54 14.03 -2.05
C SER A 28 2.26 14.34 -1.26
N LEU A 29 1.43 15.21 -1.82
CA LEU A 29 0.03 15.41 -1.43
C LEU A 29 -0.85 15.07 -2.63
N ARG A 30 -1.78 14.13 -2.47
CA ARG A 30 -2.67 13.70 -3.55
C ARG A 30 -4.10 13.55 -3.08
N TYR A 31 -5.02 14.00 -3.92
CA TYR A 31 -6.45 13.75 -3.76
C TYR A 31 -6.95 12.91 -4.92
N PHE A 32 -7.71 11.88 -4.60
CA PHE A 32 -8.39 11.02 -5.56
C PHE A 32 -9.90 11.15 -5.38
N VAL A 33 -10.57 11.46 -6.47
CA VAL A 33 -12.03 11.55 -6.53
C VAL A 33 -12.56 10.49 -7.45
N THR A 34 -13.66 9.86 -7.06
CA THR A 34 -14.41 8.91 -7.88
C THR A 34 -15.90 9.24 -7.77
N ALA A 35 -16.54 9.47 -8.90
CA ALA A 35 -17.99 9.63 -9.01
C ALA A 35 -18.57 8.51 -9.88
N VAL A 36 -19.55 7.77 -9.36
CA VAL A 36 -20.19 6.65 -10.05
C VAL A 36 -21.67 6.91 -10.20
N SER A 37 -22.18 6.97 -11.44
CA SER A 37 -23.61 7.11 -11.70
C SER A 37 -24.37 5.82 -11.42
N ARG A 38 -25.61 5.95 -10.92
CA ARG A 38 -26.46 4.84 -10.48
C ARG A 38 -27.87 5.00 -11.05
N PRO A 39 -28.07 4.80 -12.35
CA PRO A 39 -29.40 4.98 -12.99
C PRO A 39 -30.47 4.14 -12.28
N GLY A 40 -31.57 4.81 -11.89
CA GLY A 40 -32.67 4.16 -11.16
C GLY A 40 -32.48 4.01 -9.65
N PHE A 41 -31.29 4.31 -9.12
CA PHE A 41 -30.96 4.19 -7.69
C PHE A 41 -30.61 5.52 -7.01
N GLY A 42 -30.90 6.64 -7.66
CA GLY A 42 -30.67 7.98 -7.13
C GLY A 42 -29.48 8.69 -7.76
N GLU A 43 -28.92 9.63 -7.01
CA GLU A 43 -27.80 10.45 -7.45
C GLU A 43 -26.49 9.65 -7.50
N PRO A 44 -25.49 10.07 -8.31
CA PRO A 44 -24.18 9.44 -8.32
C PRO A 44 -23.56 9.40 -6.92
N ARG A 45 -22.87 8.30 -6.60
CA ARG A 45 -21.99 8.27 -5.42
C ARG A 45 -20.73 9.05 -5.73
N TYR A 46 -20.37 9.94 -4.83
CA TYR A 46 -19.15 10.75 -4.90
C TYR A 46 -18.25 10.43 -3.70
N MET A 47 -17.01 10.09 -3.97
CA MET A 47 -16.00 9.85 -2.93
C MET A 47 -14.74 10.67 -3.22
N GLU A 48 -14.18 11.25 -2.18
CA GLU A 48 -12.90 11.96 -2.22
C GLU A 48 -11.99 11.42 -1.12
N VAL A 49 -10.75 11.06 -1.44
CA VAL A 49 -9.76 10.55 -0.49
C VAL A 49 -8.45 11.31 -0.66
N GLY A 50 -7.89 11.83 0.43
CA GLY A 50 -6.62 12.54 0.45
C GLY A 50 -5.51 11.69 1.06
N TYR A 51 -4.33 11.77 0.44
CA TYR A 51 -3.12 11.08 0.86
C TYR A 51 -1.96 12.06 1.02
N VAL A 52 -1.20 11.91 2.11
CA VAL A 52 0.17 12.42 2.21
C VAL A 52 1.10 11.21 2.06
N ASP A 53 1.98 11.27 1.08
CA ASP A 53 2.76 10.12 0.62
C ASP A 53 1.80 8.95 0.28
N ASN A 54 1.93 7.83 0.95
CA ASN A 54 1.01 6.70 0.79
C ASN A 54 0.07 6.52 1.99
N THR A 55 -0.11 7.57 2.82
CA THR A 55 -0.93 7.53 4.03
C THR A 55 -2.23 8.28 3.80
N GLU A 56 -3.36 7.57 3.85
CA GLU A 56 -4.69 8.18 3.84
C GLU A 56 -4.86 9.06 5.09
N PHE A 57 -5.30 10.32 4.90
CA PHE A 57 -5.49 11.22 6.02
C PHE A 57 -6.88 11.85 6.11
N VAL A 58 -7.60 11.96 5.00
CA VAL A 58 -8.96 12.51 4.94
C VAL A 58 -9.81 11.74 3.92
N ARG A 59 -11.13 11.74 4.16
CA ARG A 59 -12.11 11.12 3.26
C ARG A 59 -13.44 11.87 3.30
N PHE A 60 -14.12 11.92 2.16
CA PHE A 60 -15.52 12.29 2.00
C PHE A 60 -16.25 11.17 1.26
N ASP A 61 -17.45 10.80 1.71
CA ASP A 61 -18.32 9.84 1.03
C ASP A 61 -19.76 10.39 1.04
N SER A 62 -20.33 10.59 -0.14
CA SER A 62 -21.70 11.08 -0.28
C SER A 62 -22.77 10.10 0.22
N ASP A 63 -22.43 8.81 0.33
CA ASP A 63 -23.34 7.77 0.84
C ASP A 63 -23.31 7.62 2.37
N ALA A 64 -22.45 8.37 3.07
CA ALA A 64 -22.46 8.40 4.52
C ALA A 64 -23.79 8.98 5.05
N GLU A 65 -24.23 8.57 6.23
CA GLU A 65 -25.46 9.08 6.89
C GLU A 65 -25.44 10.61 7.03
N ASN A 66 -24.26 11.18 7.32
CA ASN A 66 -24.03 12.62 7.37
C ASN A 66 -22.77 12.95 6.56
N PRO A 67 -22.91 13.21 5.24
CA PRO A 67 -21.76 13.41 4.36
C PRO A 67 -20.93 14.63 4.76
N ARG A 68 -19.70 14.40 5.18
CA ARG A 68 -18.72 15.41 5.58
C ARG A 68 -17.30 14.92 5.35
N TYR A 69 -16.38 15.84 5.35
CA TYR A 69 -14.96 15.51 5.35
C TYR A 69 -14.58 14.95 6.72
N GLU A 70 -13.93 13.78 6.73
CA GLU A 70 -13.60 13.06 7.95
C GLU A 70 -12.10 12.78 8.07
N PRO A 71 -11.54 12.87 9.30
CA PRO A 71 -10.17 12.47 9.55
C PRO A 71 -9.99 10.96 9.38
N ARG A 72 -8.85 10.55 8.78
CA ARG A 72 -8.43 9.17 8.62
C ARG A 72 -7.09 8.89 9.30
N ALA A 73 -6.40 9.94 9.75
CA ALA A 73 -5.16 9.88 10.52
C ALA A 73 -5.27 10.76 11.76
N ARG A 74 -4.67 10.36 12.88
CA ARG A 74 -4.76 11.12 14.14
C ARG A 74 -4.15 12.53 14.05
N TRP A 75 -3.08 12.68 13.27
CA TRP A 75 -2.38 13.93 13.17
C TRP A 75 -3.16 15.06 12.47
N ILE A 76 -4.19 14.74 11.69
CA ILE A 76 -5.05 15.74 11.05
C ILE A 76 -6.19 16.20 11.97
N GLU A 77 -6.51 15.47 13.04
CA GLU A 77 -7.57 15.83 14.00
C GLU A 77 -7.28 17.13 14.74
N GLN A 78 -6.01 17.58 14.75
CA GLN A 78 -5.63 18.87 15.33
C GLN A 78 -6.06 20.09 14.50
N GLU A 79 -6.52 19.89 13.25
CA GLU A 79 -7.11 20.96 12.46
C GLU A 79 -8.45 21.40 13.08
N GLY A 80 -8.64 22.71 13.17
CA GLY A 80 -9.82 23.29 13.82
C GLY A 80 -11.12 23.08 13.04
N PRO A 81 -12.27 23.36 13.66
CA PRO A 81 -13.60 23.18 13.05
C PRO A 81 -13.75 23.88 11.69
N GLU A 82 -13.13 25.05 11.52
CA GLU A 82 -13.18 25.83 10.28
C GLU A 82 -12.56 25.09 9.09
N TYR A 83 -11.52 24.27 9.33
CA TYR A 83 -10.92 23.41 8.33
C TYR A 83 -11.96 22.39 7.83
N TRP A 84 -12.59 21.67 8.74
CA TRP A 84 -13.55 20.61 8.42
C TRP A 84 -14.81 21.16 7.74
N GLU A 85 -15.30 22.30 8.16
CA GLU A 85 -16.45 22.97 7.53
C GLU A 85 -16.12 23.48 6.12
N ARG A 86 -14.95 24.04 5.91
CA ARG A 86 -14.50 24.51 4.61
C ARG A 86 -14.33 23.35 3.63
N GLU A 87 -13.62 22.27 4.05
CA GLU A 87 -13.37 21.12 3.19
C GLU A 87 -14.67 20.34 2.90
N THR A 88 -15.58 20.25 3.84
CA THR A 88 -16.92 19.68 3.61
C THR A 88 -17.70 20.47 2.57
N ARG A 89 -17.69 21.81 2.63
CA ARG A 89 -18.34 22.66 1.62
C ARG A 89 -17.70 22.50 0.25
N ARG A 90 -16.39 22.46 0.18
CA ARG A 90 -15.63 22.21 -1.06
C ARG A 90 -16.00 20.87 -1.68
N ALA A 91 -15.99 19.79 -0.93
CA ALA A 91 -16.35 18.46 -1.39
C ALA A 91 -17.80 18.36 -1.88
N LYS A 92 -18.75 19.00 -1.17
CA LYS A 92 -20.15 19.08 -1.62
C LYS A 92 -20.31 19.89 -2.92
N GLY A 93 -19.53 20.94 -3.10
CA GLY A 93 -19.47 21.70 -4.35
C GLY A 93 -18.95 20.84 -5.52
N ASN A 94 -17.86 20.14 -5.29
CA ASN A 94 -17.28 19.21 -6.27
C ASN A 94 -18.27 18.08 -6.62
N GLU A 95 -18.97 17.50 -5.65
CA GLU A 95 -20.01 16.49 -5.87
C GLU A 95 -21.05 16.99 -6.90
N GLN A 96 -21.51 18.23 -6.77
CA GLN A 96 -22.46 18.81 -7.73
C GLN A 96 -21.84 18.99 -9.13
N SER A 97 -20.59 19.44 -9.20
CA SER A 97 -19.88 19.56 -10.48
C SER A 97 -19.75 18.20 -11.16
N PHE A 98 -19.32 17.15 -10.43
CA PHE A 98 -19.17 15.82 -10.97
C PHE A 98 -20.49 15.18 -11.46
N ARG A 99 -21.63 15.55 -10.86
CA ARG A 99 -22.96 15.17 -11.40
C ARG A 99 -23.22 15.77 -12.77
N VAL A 100 -22.85 17.05 -12.96
CA VAL A 100 -22.98 17.74 -14.26
C VAL A 100 -22.01 17.11 -15.26
N ASP A 101 -20.80 16.80 -14.80
CA ASP A 101 -19.72 16.28 -15.64
C ASP A 101 -20.05 14.88 -16.18
N LEU A 102 -20.58 13.99 -15.34
CA LEU A 102 -21.08 12.68 -15.78
C LEU A 102 -22.17 12.80 -16.85
N ARG A 103 -23.13 13.73 -16.69
CA ARG A 103 -24.16 13.97 -17.72
C ARG A 103 -23.57 14.56 -19.01
N THR A 104 -22.53 15.37 -18.90
CA THR A 104 -21.83 15.93 -20.05
C THR A 104 -21.06 14.86 -20.80
N ALA A 105 -20.37 13.96 -20.09
CA ALA A 105 -19.66 12.84 -20.69
C ALA A 105 -20.62 11.92 -21.47
N LEU A 106 -21.79 11.56 -20.89
CA LEU A 106 -22.82 10.78 -21.60
C LEU A 106 -23.16 11.38 -22.98
N ARG A 107 -23.29 12.72 -23.06
CA ARG A 107 -23.57 13.39 -24.34
C ARG A 107 -22.38 13.36 -25.28
N TYR A 108 -21.16 13.54 -24.77
CA TYR A 108 -19.96 13.54 -25.61
C TYR A 108 -19.69 12.17 -26.22
N TYR A 109 -20.01 11.10 -25.49
CA TYR A 109 -19.85 9.72 -25.95
C TYR A 109 -21.10 9.10 -26.55
N ASN A 110 -22.18 9.91 -26.73
CA ASN A 110 -23.47 9.45 -27.27
C ASN A 110 -24.02 8.20 -26.54
N GLN A 111 -23.83 8.17 -25.21
CA GLN A 111 -24.25 7.07 -24.36
C GLN A 111 -25.66 7.30 -23.80
N SER A 112 -26.39 6.19 -23.53
CA SER A 112 -27.71 6.25 -22.91
C SER A 112 -27.62 6.56 -21.41
N ALA A 113 -28.66 7.19 -20.85
CA ALA A 113 -28.75 7.50 -19.43
C ALA A 113 -29.02 6.26 -18.55
N GLY A 114 -29.19 5.06 -19.14
CA GLY A 114 -29.49 3.83 -18.42
C GLY A 114 -28.28 3.06 -17.92
N GLY A 115 -27.08 3.39 -18.39
CA GLY A 115 -25.82 2.76 -17.98
C GLY A 115 -25.19 3.43 -16.75
N SER A 116 -24.46 2.66 -15.95
CA SER A 116 -23.60 3.18 -14.88
C SER A 116 -22.24 3.57 -15.47
N HIS A 117 -21.76 4.76 -15.14
CA HIS A 117 -20.50 5.30 -15.62
C HIS A 117 -19.68 5.88 -14.47
N THR A 118 -18.37 5.93 -14.65
CA THR A 118 -17.41 6.38 -13.64
C THR A 118 -16.61 7.56 -14.15
N LEU A 119 -16.53 8.64 -13.38
CA LEU A 119 -15.62 9.74 -13.59
C LEU A 119 -14.63 9.80 -12.43
N GLN A 120 -13.33 9.83 -12.74
CA GLN A 120 -12.26 9.92 -11.76
C GLN A 120 -11.46 11.20 -11.96
N TRP A 121 -10.95 11.73 -10.88
CA TRP A 121 -10.01 12.85 -10.89
C TRP A 121 -8.91 12.61 -9.88
N MET A 122 -7.69 12.97 -10.26
CA MET A 122 -6.56 13.01 -9.36
C MET A 122 -5.87 14.36 -9.50
N ALA A 123 -5.59 15.00 -8.37
CA ALA A 123 -4.79 16.21 -8.29
C ALA A 123 -3.83 16.17 -7.13
N GLY A 124 -2.69 16.84 -7.27
CA GLY A 124 -1.70 16.89 -6.22
C GLY A 124 -0.32 17.33 -6.66
N CYS A 125 0.61 17.33 -5.74
CA CYS A 125 1.98 17.80 -5.93
C CYS A 125 2.98 16.86 -5.29
N ASP A 126 4.11 16.66 -5.97
CA ASP A 126 5.33 16.12 -5.42
C ASP A 126 6.29 17.28 -5.14
N VAL A 127 6.89 17.25 -3.96
CA VAL A 127 7.73 18.34 -3.44
C VAL A 127 9.07 17.78 -2.97
N GLU A 128 10.15 18.38 -3.42
CA GLU A 128 11.50 18.06 -2.95
C GLU A 128 11.66 18.37 -1.46
N SER A 129 12.67 17.79 -0.85
CA SER A 129 13.00 18.02 0.57
C SER A 129 13.27 19.49 0.90
N ASP A 130 13.70 20.30 -0.06
CA ASP A 130 13.91 21.73 0.08
C ASP A 130 12.61 22.55 -0.05
N GLY A 131 11.48 21.89 -0.32
CA GLY A 131 10.17 22.52 -0.42
C GLY A 131 9.82 23.05 -1.82
N ARG A 132 10.62 22.76 -2.86
CA ARG A 132 10.31 23.11 -4.25
C ARG A 132 9.34 22.09 -4.87
N LEU A 133 8.40 22.59 -5.68
CA LEU A 133 7.56 21.71 -6.50
C LEU A 133 8.44 20.90 -7.46
N LEU A 134 8.34 19.58 -7.38
CA LEU A 134 8.98 18.64 -8.30
C LEU A 134 8.04 18.33 -9.47
N ARG A 135 6.78 18.05 -9.19
CA ARG A 135 5.75 17.71 -10.19
C ARG A 135 4.35 18.07 -9.68
N GLY A 136 3.52 18.58 -10.55
CA GLY A 136 2.10 18.79 -10.32
C GLY A 136 1.25 17.85 -11.16
N TYR A 137 0.08 17.46 -10.63
CA TYR A 137 -0.86 16.53 -11.26
C TYR A 137 -2.25 17.13 -11.25
N TRP A 138 -2.95 17.05 -12.40
CA TRP A 138 -4.35 17.42 -12.55
C TRP A 138 -4.93 16.65 -13.72
N GLN A 139 -5.57 15.52 -13.44
CA GLN A 139 -5.95 14.60 -14.50
C GLN A 139 -7.27 13.89 -14.23
N PHE A 140 -7.98 13.56 -15.31
CA PHE A 140 -9.28 12.92 -15.31
C PHE A 140 -9.27 11.64 -16.12
N ALA A 141 -10.10 10.67 -15.68
CA ALA A 141 -10.40 9.44 -16.41
C ALA A 141 -11.92 9.23 -16.45
N TYR A 142 -12.41 8.69 -17.56
CA TYR A 142 -13.81 8.31 -17.75
C TYR A 142 -13.91 6.83 -18.08
N ASP A 143 -14.76 6.10 -17.35
CA ASP A 143 -14.92 4.64 -17.44
C ASP A 143 -13.60 3.86 -17.40
N GLY A 144 -12.65 4.33 -16.57
CA GLY A 144 -11.34 3.71 -16.38
C GLY A 144 -10.30 4.07 -17.45
N CYS A 145 -10.65 4.87 -18.45
CA CYS A 145 -9.72 5.31 -19.49
C CYS A 145 -9.33 6.77 -19.30
N ASP A 146 -8.10 7.11 -19.65
CA ASP A 146 -7.63 8.50 -19.64
C ASP A 146 -8.57 9.40 -20.43
N TYR A 147 -8.89 10.57 -19.88
CA TYR A 147 -9.74 11.57 -20.51
C TYR A 147 -8.92 12.83 -20.84
N ILE A 148 -8.50 13.59 -19.84
CA ILE A 148 -7.70 14.78 -20.02
C ILE A 148 -6.71 14.93 -18.85
N ALA A 149 -5.50 15.39 -19.14
CA ALA A 149 -4.47 15.64 -18.13
C ALA A 149 -3.73 16.94 -18.40
N LEU A 150 -3.42 17.66 -17.32
CA LEU A 150 -2.48 18.78 -17.34
C LEU A 150 -1.06 18.22 -17.54
N ASN A 151 -0.33 18.77 -18.53
CA ASN A 151 1.03 18.35 -18.82
C ASN A 151 2.02 18.82 -17.74
N GLU A 152 3.24 18.30 -17.76
CA GLU A 152 4.30 18.64 -16.80
C GLU A 152 4.68 20.14 -16.81
N ASP A 153 4.44 20.82 -17.93
CA ASP A 153 4.65 22.27 -18.06
C ASP A 153 3.63 23.10 -17.25
N LEU A 154 2.58 22.46 -16.72
CA LEU A 154 1.46 23.08 -15.99
C LEU A 154 0.75 24.19 -16.78
N LYS A 155 0.80 24.13 -18.11
CA LYS A 155 0.25 25.14 -19.02
C LYS A 155 -0.63 24.56 -20.12
N THR A 156 -0.31 23.34 -20.53
CA THR A 156 -0.96 22.70 -21.67
C THR A 156 -1.67 21.41 -21.27
N TRP A 157 -2.68 21.02 -22.04
CA TRP A 157 -3.50 19.85 -21.77
C TRP A 157 -3.29 18.76 -22.82
N THR A 158 -3.24 17.51 -22.38
CA THR A 158 -3.31 16.33 -23.24
C THR A 158 -4.71 15.73 -23.13
N ALA A 159 -5.43 15.69 -24.24
CA ALA A 159 -6.74 15.05 -24.38
C ALA A 159 -6.57 13.69 -25.05
N ALA A 160 -7.15 12.63 -24.46
CA ALA A 160 -6.95 11.26 -24.92
C ALA A 160 -7.77 10.92 -26.18
N ASP A 161 -8.92 11.56 -26.35
CA ASP A 161 -9.85 11.28 -27.45
C ASP A 161 -10.58 12.54 -27.99
N MET A 162 -11.54 12.32 -28.89
CA MET A 162 -12.29 13.43 -29.48
C MET A 162 -13.25 14.13 -28.52
N ALA A 163 -13.81 13.41 -27.54
CA ALA A 163 -14.64 13.97 -26.47
C ALA A 163 -13.83 14.90 -25.58
N ALA A 164 -12.67 14.42 -25.14
CA ALA A 164 -11.73 15.20 -24.33
C ALA A 164 -11.19 16.44 -25.10
N GLN A 165 -11.07 16.39 -26.41
CA GLN A 165 -10.70 17.55 -27.24
C GLN A 165 -11.71 18.70 -27.12
N ILE A 166 -13.00 18.39 -26.91
CA ILE A 166 -14.02 19.42 -26.68
C ILE A 166 -13.76 20.12 -25.36
N THR A 167 -13.50 19.35 -24.32
CA THR A 167 -13.14 19.85 -22.97
C THR A 167 -11.85 20.67 -23.05
N ARG A 168 -10.80 20.16 -23.71
CA ARG A 168 -9.53 20.87 -23.88
C ARG A 168 -9.71 22.26 -24.44
N ARG A 169 -10.46 22.41 -25.55
CA ARG A 169 -10.70 23.73 -26.17
C ARG A 169 -11.38 24.70 -25.21
N LYS A 170 -12.37 24.22 -24.44
CA LYS A 170 -13.06 25.04 -23.44
C LYS A 170 -12.13 25.48 -22.31
N TRP A 171 -11.30 24.60 -21.81
CA TRP A 171 -10.38 24.89 -20.72
C TRP A 171 -9.23 25.81 -21.15
N GLU A 172 -8.73 25.65 -22.37
CA GLU A 172 -7.77 26.58 -22.97
C GLU A 172 -8.36 27.98 -23.08
N GLN A 173 -9.61 28.11 -23.57
CA GLN A 173 -10.31 29.40 -23.67
C GLN A 173 -10.61 30.05 -22.32
N ALA A 174 -10.86 29.25 -21.29
CA ALA A 174 -11.18 29.72 -19.93
C ALA A 174 -9.95 29.98 -19.06
N GLY A 175 -8.73 29.70 -19.53
CA GLY A 175 -7.50 29.83 -18.74
C GLY A 175 -7.48 28.89 -17.53
N ALA A 176 -7.98 27.65 -17.69
CA ALA A 176 -8.04 26.71 -16.57
C ALA A 176 -6.65 26.32 -16.06
N ALA A 177 -5.69 26.13 -16.96
CA ALA A 177 -4.34 25.72 -16.59
C ALA A 177 -3.64 26.70 -15.64
N GLU A 178 -3.88 28.01 -15.80
CA GLU A 178 -3.27 29.02 -14.92
C GLU A 178 -3.80 28.94 -13.50
N ARG A 179 -5.08 28.64 -13.29
CA ARG A 179 -5.70 28.46 -11.97
C ARG A 179 -5.17 27.19 -11.30
N ASP A 180 -5.15 26.09 -12.04
CA ASP A 180 -4.73 24.80 -11.55
C ASP A 180 -3.22 24.81 -11.24
N ARG A 181 -2.42 25.46 -12.09
CA ARG A 181 -1.01 25.72 -11.82
C ARG A 181 -0.79 26.53 -10.54
N ALA A 182 -1.54 27.63 -10.36
CA ALA A 182 -1.43 28.47 -9.18
C ALA A 182 -1.69 27.68 -7.88
N TYR A 183 -2.71 26.80 -7.90
CA TYR A 183 -2.98 25.87 -6.79
C TYR A 183 -1.81 24.92 -6.57
N LEU A 184 -1.30 24.26 -7.61
CA LEU A 184 -0.25 23.25 -7.52
C LEU A 184 1.08 23.83 -7.02
N GLU A 185 1.47 25.02 -7.53
CA GLU A 185 2.71 25.70 -7.13
C GLU A 185 2.60 26.38 -5.74
N GLY A 186 1.41 26.74 -5.29
CA GLY A 186 1.14 27.48 -4.05
C GLY A 186 0.50 26.62 -2.97
N GLU A 187 -0.81 26.59 -2.94
CA GLU A 187 -1.59 25.96 -1.85
C GLU A 187 -1.24 24.49 -1.62
N CYS A 188 -1.05 23.70 -2.68
CA CYS A 188 -0.69 22.29 -2.55
C CYS A 188 0.61 22.11 -1.79
N VAL A 189 1.65 22.86 -2.13
CA VAL A 189 2.97 22.81 -1.48
C VAL A 189 2.87 23.27 -0.02
N GLU A 190 2.12 24.35 0.23
CA GLU A 190 1.95 24.90 1.58
C GLU A 190 1.19 23.94 2.51
N TRP A 191 0.10 23.32 2.01
CA TRP A 191 -0.65 22.32 2.76
C TRP A 191 0.18 21.06 3.01
N LEU A 192 0.91 20.56 2.03
CA LEU A 192 1.81 19.41 2.23
C LEU A 192 2.84 19.69 3.32
N ARG A 193 3.48 20.87 3.30
CA ARG A 193 4.43 21.28 4.34
C ARG A 193 3.79 21.32 5.73
N ARG A 194 2.56 21.83 5.83
CA ARG A 194 1.79 21.86 7.08
C ARG A 194 1.48 20.46 7.57
N TYR A 195 1.05 19.55 6.70
CA TYR A 195 0.73 18.17 7.06
C TYR A 195 1.96 17.37 7.48
N LEU A 196 3.08 17.51 6.80
CA LEU A 196 4.36 16.91 7.20
C LEU A 196 4.82 17.37 8.58
N LYS A 197 4.63 18.67 8.89
CA LYS A 197 4.92 19.20 10.22
C LYS A 197 4.00 18.60 11.29
N ASN A 198 2.70 18.52 11.01
CA ASN A 198 1.69 18.03 11.94
C ASN A 198 1.80 16.52 12.17
N GLY A 199 2.13 15.77 11.12
CA GLY A 199 2.21 14.30 11.11
C GLY A 199 3.63 13.74 11.18
N ASN A 200 4.65 14.54 11.53
CA ASN A 200 6.06 14.15 11.41
C ASN A 200 6.40 12.81 12.06
N ALA A 201 5.89 12.54 13.26
CA ALA A 201 6.14 11.29 13.98
C ALA A 201 5.59 10.04 13.27
N THR A 202 4.60 10.21 12.39
CA THR A 202 3.96 9.12 11.65
C THR A 202 4.45 9.06 10.21
N LEU A 203 4.48 10.22 9.54
CA LEU A 203 4.78 10.33 8.11
C LEU A 203 6.28 10.20 7.80
N LEU A 204 7.15 10.60 8.75
CA LEU A 204 8.60 10.55 8.58
C LEU A 204 9.24 9.37 9.33
N ARG A 205 8.44 8.40 9.80
CA ARG A 205 8.97 7.17 10.40
C ARG A 205 9.55 6.25 9.33
N THR A 206 10.46 5.42 9.73
CA THR A 206 10.94 4.31 8.90
C THR A 206 10.79 3.00 9.65
N ASP A 207 10.01 2.08 9.10
CA ASP A 207 9.86 0.73 9.63
C ASP A 207 10.56 -0.25 8.67
N PRO A 208 11.62 -0.92 9.08
CA PRO A 208 12.35 -1.84 8.20
C PRO A 208 11.52 -3.08 7.86
N PRO A 209 11.67 -3.66 6.65
CA PRO A 209 10.97 -4.89 6.28
C PRO A 209 11.43 -6.09 7.10
N LYS A 210 10.47 -6.96 7.46
CA LYS A 210 10.74 -8.33 7.88
C LYS A 210 10.71 -9.20 6.64
N ALA A 211 11.85 -9.77 6.27
CA ALA A 211 11.98 -10.53 5.04
C ALA A 211 12.24 -12.00 5.31
N HIS A 212 11.69 -12.88 4.45
CA HIS A 212 11.94 -14.32 4.47
C HIS A 212 11.69 -14.94 3.09
N VAL A 213 12.24 -16.12 2.85
CA VAL A 213 12.09 -16.87 1.60
C VAL A 213 11.23 -18.10 1.84
N THR A 214 10.22 -18.30 0.99
CA THR A 214 9.38 -19.51 0.95
C THR A 214 9.72 -20.36 -0.26
N HIS A 215 9.42 -21.67 -0.18
CA HIS A 215 9.78 -22.69 -1.16
C HIS A 215 8.53 -23.48 -1.53
N HIS A 216 8.22 -23.55 -2.82
CA HIS A 216 7.04 -24.23 -3.34
C HIS A 216 7.42 -25.14 -4.50
N ARG A 217 7.22 -26.45 -4.34
CA ARG A 217 7.44 -27.43 -5.42
C ARG A 217 6.38 -27.30 -6.49
N ARG A 218 6.78 -27.32 -7.75
CA ARG A 218 5.91 -27.27 -8.90
C ARG A 218 5.69 -28.67 -9.48
N PRO A 219 4.54 -28.92 -10.14
CA PRO A 219 4.26 -30.22 -10.78
C PRO A 219 5.30 -30.60 -11.83
N GLU A 220 5.90 -29.61 -12.51
CA GLU A 220 6.90 -29.77 -13.57
C GLU A 220 8.27 -30.24 -13.06
N GLY A 221 8.45 -30.31 -11.74
CA GLY A 221 9.70 -30.77 -11.12
C GLY A 221 10.64 -29.65 -10.69
N ASP A 222 10.28 -28.39 -10.98
CA ASP A 222 10.99 -27.20 -10.54
C ASP A 222 10.48 -26.70 -9.17
N VAL A 223 11.06 -25.61 -8.69
CA VAL A 223 10.72 -24.97 -7.43
C VAL A 223 10.50 -23.48 -7.64
N THR A 224 9.44 -22.93 -7.08
CA THR A 224 9.29 -21.48 -6.93
C THR A 224 9.88 -21.06 -5.58
N LEU A 225 10.89 -20.18 -5.62
CA LEU A 225 11.37 -19.44 -4.47
C LEU A 225 10.68 -18.09 -4.45
N ARG A 226 10.07 -17.73 -3.32
CA ARG A 226 9.42 -16.42 -3.14
C ARG A 226 10.00 -15.68 -1.95
N CYS A 227 10.53 -14.51 -2.22
CA CYS A 227 11.06 -13.58 -1.24
C CYS A 227 9.97 -12.61 -0.82
N TRP A 228 9.65 -12.57 0.46
CA TRP A 228 8.67 -11.72 1.07
C TRP A 228 9.33 -10.59 1.84
N ALA A 229 8.79 -9.39 1.69
CA ALA A 229 9.07 -8.24 2.55
C ALA A 229 7.74 -7.76 3.16
N LEU A 230 7.66 -7.71 4.47
CA LEU A 230 6.42 -7.45 5.22
C LEU A 230 6.65 -6.38 6.29
N GLY A 231 5.61 -5.57 6.54
CA GLY A 231 5.56 -4.63 7.66
C GLY A 231 6.53 -3.46 7.54
N PHE A 232 6.84 -3.01 6.34
CA PHE A 232 7.74 -1.89 6.10
C PHE A 232 6.99 -0.57 5.85
N TYR A 233 7.64 0.53 6.14
CA TYR A 233 7.23 1.89 5.82
C TYR A 233 8.49 2.77 5.63
N PRO A 234 8.54 3.67 4.62
CA PRO A 234 7.52 3.92 3.58
C PRO A 234 7.41 2.79 2.55
N ALA A 235 6.57 3.00 1.51
CA ALA A 235 6.25 2.00 0.50
C ALA A 235 7.40 1.68 -0.47
N ASP A 236 8.38 2.57 -0.59
CA ASP A 236 9.51 2.40 -1.49
C ASP A 236 10.43 1.28 -1.02
N ILE A 237 10.59 0.27 -1.87
CA ILE A 237 11.40 -0.91 -1.59
C ILE A 237 11.87 -1.53 -2.91
N THR A 238 13.06 -2.13 -2.90
CA THR A 238 13.56 -2.90 -4.02
C THR A 238 13.81 -4.34 -3.60
N LEU A 239 13.23 -5.29 -4.35
CA LEU A 239 13.46 -6.73 -4.23
C LEU A 239 14.10 -7.23 -5.50
N THR A 240 15.25 -7.89 -5.39
CA THR A 240 15.94 -8.50 -6.53
C THR A 240 16.35 -9.94 -6.22
N TRP A 241 16.28 -10.80 -7.23
CA TRP A 241 16.86 -12.14 -7.16
C TRP A 241 18.17 -12.18 -7.96
N GLN A 242 19.15 -12.85 -7.41
CA GLN A 242 20.45 -13.04 -8.07
C GLN A 242 20.81 -14.53 -8.15
N LEU A 243 21.41 -14.92 -9.25
CA LEU A 243 22.05 -16.22 -9.46
C LEU A 243 23.56 -16.02 -9.54
N ASN A 244 24.29 -16.51 -8.53
CA ASN A 244 25.76 -16.36 -8.44
C ASN A 244 26.24 -14.89 -8.51
N GLY A 245 25.42 -13.92 -8.08
CA GLY A 245 25.73 -12.49 -8.09
C GLY A 245 25.23 -11.72 -9.32
N GLU A 246 24.58 -12.38 -10.29
CA GLU A 246 23.95 -11.74 -11.44
C GLU A 246 22.44 -11.61 -11.25
N GLU A 247 21.88 -10.43 -11.54
CA GLU A 247 20.46 -10.15 -11.37
C GLU A 247 19.59 -10.87 -12.41
N LEU A 248 18.44 -11.39 -11.95
CA LEU A 248 17.47 -12.15 -12.75
C LEU A 248 16.25 -11.29 -13.10
N THR A 249 16.43 -10.17 -13.80
CA THR A 249 15.36 -9.19 -14.05
C THR A 249 14.24 -9.71 -14.96
N GLN A 250 14.53 -10.53 -15.95
CA GLN A 250 13.55 -11.05 -16.93
C GLN A 250 12.82 -12.32 -16.49
N GLU A 251 13.37 -13.05 -15.53
CA GLU A 251 12.86 -14.34 -15.06
C GLU A 251 12.11 -14.22 -13.71
N MET A 252 12.00 -13.01 -13.20
CA MET A 252 11.41 -12.72 -11.90
C MET A 252 9.96 -12.27 -12.03
N GLU A 253 9.08 -12.91 -11.29
CA GLU A 253 7.72 -12.42 -11.06
C GLU A 253 7.72 -11.47 -9.85
N LEU A 254 7.18 -10.28 -10.03
CA LEU A 254 7.15 -9.23 -9.03
C LEU A 254 5.73 -8.68 -8.90
N VAL A 255 5.21 -8.56 -7.68
CA VAL A 255 3.94 -7.86 -7.44
C VAL A 255 4.17 -6.39 -7.10
N GLU A 256 3.18 -5.56 -7.39
CA GLU A 256 3.16 -4.18 -6.92
C GLU A 256 3.18 -4.14 -5.39
N THR A 257 3.85 -3.13 -4.83
CA THR A 257 3.83 -2.86 -3.39
C THR A 257 2.39 -2.59 -2.97
N ARG A 258 1.91 -3.30 -1.97
CA ARG A 258 0.52 -3.24 -1.52
C ARG A 258 0.40 -2.91 -0.04
N PRO A 259 -0.67 -2.22 0.39
CA PRO A 259 -0.90 -1.93 1.81
C PRO A 259 -1.23 -3.21 2.58
N ALA A 260 -0.70 -3.33 3.81
CA ALA A 260 -1.00 -4.42 4.73
C ALA A 260 -2.30 -4.20 5.52
N GLY A 261 -2.83 -2.95 5.58
CA GLY A 261 -4.04 -2.58 6.30
C GLY A 261 -3.79 -1.97 7.69
N ASP A 262 -2.58 -2.07 8.21
CA ASP A 262 -2.14 -1.52 9.50
C ASP A 262 -1.27 -0.26 9.38
N GLY A 263 -1.16 0.30 8.17
CA GLY A 263 -0.30 1.45 7.85
C GLY A 263 1.11 1.08 7.44
N THR A 264 1.39 -0.20 7.26
CA THR A 264 2.62 -0.72 6.66
C THR A 264 2.35 -1.31 5.26
N PHE A 265 3.42 -1.71 4.58
CA PHE A 265 3.36 -2.26 3.23
C PHE A 265 3.93 -3.66 3.16
N GLN A 266 3.61 -4.35 2.07
CA GLN A 266 4.12 -5.66 1.74
C GLN A 266 4.39 -5.80 0.24
N LYS A 267 5.40 -6.62 -0.09
CA LYS A 267 5.80 -6.94 -1.46
C LYS A 267 6.43 -8.32 -1.48
N TRP A 268 6.35 -9.00 -2.63
CA TRP A 268 7.13 -10.20 -2.87
C TRP A 268 7.68 -10.23 -4.29
N ALA A 269 8.78 -10.97 -4.44
CA ALA A 269 9.37 -11.33 -5.72
C ALA A 269 9.63 -12.83 -5.76
N SER A 270 9.36 -13.50 -6.89
CA SER A 270 9.60 -14.93 -7.03
C SER A 270 10.37 -15.29 -8.30
N VAL A 271 11.11 -16.39 -8.22
CA VAL A 271 11.81 -17.01 -9.35
C VAL A 271 11.55 -18.50 -9.39
N VAL A 272 11.54 -19.07 -10.58
CA VAL A 272 11.47 -20.53 -10.79
C VAL A 272 12.88 -21.06 -10.96
N VAL A 273 13.25 -22.04 -10.14
CA VAL A 273 14.60 -22.58 -10.08
C VAL A 273 14.59 -24.11 -10.18
N PRO A 274 15.60 -24.75 -10.78
CA PRO A 274 15.72 -26.21 -10.81
C PRO A 274 15.85 -26.77 -9.40
N LEU A 275 15.11 -27.86 -9.12
CA LEU A 275 15.17 -28.57 -7.84
C LEU A 275 16.61 -28.99 -7.50
N GLY A 276 17.06 -28.69 -6.28
CA GLY A 276 18.41 -28.95 -5.81
C GLY A 276 19.45 -27.88 -6.17
N LYS A 277 19.04 -26.77 -6.80
CA LYS A 277 19.90 -25.61 -7.09
C LYS A 277 19.54 -24.37 -6.27
N GLU A 278 18.61 -24.46 -5.35
CA GLU A 278 18.04 -23.34 -4.59
C GLU A 278 19.11 -22.51 -3.87
N GLN A 279 20.17 -23.15 -3.38
CA GLN A 279 21.25 -22.49 -2.63
C GLN A 279 22.13 -21.54 -3.47
N LYS A 280 21.98 -21.57 -4.82
CA LYS A 280 22.69 -20.65 -5.71
C LYS A 280 21.99 -19.30 -5.85
N TYR A 281 20.72 -19.22 -5.41
CA TYR A 281 19.87 -18.05 -5.54
C TYR A 281 19.83 -17.26 -4.25
N THR A 282 19.96 -15.94 -4.36
CA THR A 282 19.87 -15.01 -3.25
C THR A 282 18.85 -13.93 -3.55
N CYS A 283 18.00 -13.62 -2.57
CA CYS A 283 17.13 -12.46 -2.60
C CYS A 283 17.81 -11.29 -1.90
N HIS A 284 17.78 -10.13 -2.54
CA HIS A 284 18.29 -8.88 -2.00
C HIS A 284 17.13 -7.95 -1.75
N VAL A 285 17.12 -7.32 -0.56
CA VAL A 285 16.07 -6.40 -0.13
C VAL A 285 16.72 -5.08 0.25
N GLU A 286 16.35 -4.00 -0.45
CA GLU A 286 16.81 -2.64 -0.17
C GLU A 286 15.62 -1.80 0.30
N HIS A 287 15.77 -1.14 1.43
CA HIS A 287 14.78 -0.25 2.03
C HIS A 287 15.48 0.78 2.90
N GLU A 288 14.98 2.01 2.95
CA GLU A 288 15.61 3.10 3.72
C GLU A 288 15.68 2.83 5.24
N GLY A 289 14.76 2.01 5.78
CA GLY A 289 14.77 1.58 7.19
C GLY A 289 15.83 0.52 7.51
N LEU A 290 16.55 0.00 6.52
CA LEU A 290 17.63 -0.97 6.71
C LEU A 290 18.98 -0.26 6.74
N PRO A 291 19.83 -0.49 7.75
CA PRO A 291 21.19 0.06 7.78
C PRO A 291 22.07 -0.47 6.64
N GLU A 292 21.83 -1.70 6.20
CA GLU A 292 22.46 -2.36 5.05
C GLU A 292 21.43 -3.24 4.33
N PRO A 293 21.53 -3.44 3.00
CA PRO A 293 20.64 -4.34 2.28
C PRO A 293 20.65 -5.77 2.84
N LEU A 294 19.48 -6.40 2.94
CA LEU A 294 19.38 -7.79 3.36
C LEU A 294 19.72 -8.73 2.21
N THR A 295 20.49 -9.79 2.49
CA THR A 295 20.72 -10.91 1.58
C THR A 295 20.15 -12.18 2.19
N LEU A 296 19.15 -12.78 1.54
CA LEU A 296 18.41 -13.94 2.02
C LEU A 296 18.57 -15.12 1.08
N ARG A 297 18.59 -16.33 1.66
CA ARG A 297 18.51 -17.60 0.93
C ARG A 297 17.37 -18.43 1.50
N TRP A 298 16.88 -19.38 0.73
CA TRP A 298 15.98 -20.37 1.27
C TRP A 298 16.74 -21.27 2.26
N GLU A 299 16.22 -21.36 3.48
CA GLU A 299 16.73 -22.28 4.50
C GLU A 299 15.77 -23.45 4.64
N PRO A 300 16.21 -24.70 4.36
CA PRO A 300 15.36 -25.86 4.59
C PRO A 300 15.03 -25.95 6.10
N PRO A 301 13.79 -26.37 6.44
CA PRO A 301 13.42 -26.54 7.84
C PRO A 301 14.41 -27.48 8.52
N SER A 302 15.05 -26.98 9.61
CA SER A 302 16.03 -27.75 10.34
C SER A 302 15.41 -29.02 10.91
N SER A 303 15.86 -30.19 10.45
CA SER A 303 15.41 -31.51 10.92
C SER A 303 15.74 -31.75 12.42
N THR A 304 16.52 -30.88 13.02
CA THR A 304 17.06 -31.04 14.37
C THR A 304 16.03 -30.86 15.49
N LYS A 305 14.93 -30.12 15.25
CA LYS A 305 13.89 -29.91 16.29
C LYS A 305 12.94 -31.11 16.44
N THR A 306 12.75 -31.92 15.39
CA THR A 306 11.83 -33.04 15.43
C THR A 306 12.45 -34.27 16.10
N ASN A 307 13.75 -34.50 15.92
CA ASN A 307 14.41 -35.69 16.44
C ASN A 307 14.65 -35.62 17.96
N THR A 308 14.90 -34.46 18.56
CA THR A 308 15.13 -34.33 19.99
C THR A 308 13.83 -34.54 20.78
N VAL A 309 12.68 -34.09 20.30
CA VAL A 309 11.38 -34.32 20.95
C VAL A 309 10.93 -35.78 20.80
N ILE A 310 11.12 -36.38 19.61
CA ILE A 310 10.71 -37.79 19.35
C ILE A 310 11.55 -38.77 20.15
N ILE A 311 12.83 -38.48 20.44
CA ILE A 311 13.71 -39.35 21.24
C ILE A 311 13.52 -39.11 22.75
N ALA A 312 13.27 -37.88 23.18
CA ALA A 312 13.11 -37.55 24.60
C ALA A 312 11.79 -38.08 25.20
N VAL A 313 10.69 -38.05 24.44
CA VAL A 313 9.37 -38.49 24.91
C VAL A 313 9.33 -39.97 25.26
N PRO A 314 9.78 -40.94 24.40
CA PRO A 314 9.76 -42.35 24.79
C PRO A 314 10.75 -42.69 25.93
N VAL A 315 11.89 -41.99 26.04
CA VAL A 315 12.83 -42.21 27.16
C VAL A 315 12.23 -41.74 28.49
N VAL A 316 11.60 -40.56 28.52
CA VAL A 316 10.92 -40.04 29.72
C VAL A 316 9.73 -40.90 30.09
N LEU A 317 8.88 -41.29 29.11
CA LEU A 317 7.76 -42.21 29.35
C LEU A 317 8.23 -43.58 29.84
N GLY A 318 9.30 -44.14 29.28
CA GLY A 318 9.90 -45.36 29.73
C GLY A 318 10.41 -45.28 31.17
N ALA A 319 11.10 -44.19 31.53
CA ALA A 319 11.57 -43.96 32.91
C ALA A 319 10.39 -43.77 33.88
N VAL A 320 9.34 -43.05 33.52
CA VAL A 320 8.13 -42.88 34.34
C VAL A 320 7.38 -44.20 34.54
N VAL A 321 7.28 -45.05 33.52
CA VAL A 321 6.66 -46.38 33.60
C VAL A 321 7.47 -47.29 34.49
N ILE A 322 8.80 -47.32 34.41
CA ILE A 322 9.67 -48.11 35.26
C ILE A 322 9.58 -47.63 36.72
N LEU A 323 9.63 -46.32 36.97
CA LEU A 323 9.46 -45.74 38.32
C LEU A 323 8.07 -46.02 38.89
N GLY A 324 7.02 -45.90 38.03
CA GLY A 324 5.64 -46.23 38.40
C GLY A 324 5.46 -47.72 38.75
N ALA A 325 6.07 -48.63 37.96
CA ALA A 325 6.06 -50.07 38.23
C ALA A 325 6.82 -50.44 39.54
N VAL A 326 7.95 -49.80 39.79
CA VAL A 326 8.71 -49.97 41.04
C VAL A 326 7.92 -49.44 42.22
N MET A 327 7.29 -48.26 42.12
CA MET A 327 6.42 -47.69 43.13
C MET A 327 5.17 -48.55 43.38
N ALA A 328 4.52 -49.02 42.31
CA ALA A 328 3.37 -49.91 42.43
C ALA A 328 3.72 -51.24 43.07
N PHE A 329 4.91 -51.81 42.77
CA PHE A 329 5.43 -53.01 43.41
C PHE A 329 5.72 -52.78 44.91
N VAL A 330 6.29 -51.65 45.30
CA VAL A 330 6.54 -51.25 46.70
C VAL A 330 5.20 -50.95 47.43
N MET A 331 4.21 -50.29 46.75
CA MET A 331 2.90 -50.02 47.35
C MET A 331 2.02 -51.26 47.44
N LYS A 332 2.09 -52.19 46.44
CA LYS A 332 1.35 -53.47 46.53
C LYS A 332 1.82 -54.32 47.72
N ARG A 333 3.03 -54.09 48.14
CA ARG A 333 3.59 -54.71 49.36
C ARG A 333 3.08 -54.03 50.67
N ARG A 334 2.47 -52.84 50.56
CA ARG A 334 2.05 -52.04 51.73
C ARG A 334 0.57 -51.81 51.89
N ARG A 335 -0.31 -52.12 50.90
CA ARG A 335 -1.76 -51.87 51.05
C ARG A 335 -2.63 -52.77 50.17
N ASN A 336 -3.30 -53.69 50.78
CA ASN A 336 -4.68 -54.03 50.45
C ASN A 336 -5.55 -52.94 51.10
N THR A 337 -6.26 -52.10 50.35
CA THR A 337 -7.59 -51.60 50.65
C THR A 337 -8.00 -50.38 49.78
N ALA A 338 -9.14 -50.53 49.16
CA ALA A 338 -10.27 -49.58 48.89
C ALA A 338 -10.11 -48.50 47.79
N PHE A 339 -10.85 -48.58 46.79
CA PHE A 339 -12.19 -48.22 46.37
C PHE A 339 -12.41 -46.83 45.68
N LEU A 340 -12.88 -46.87 44.42
CA LEU A 340 -13.98 -46.16 43.70
C LEU A 340 -13.95 -44.66 43.36
N LEU A 341 -14.33 -44.43 42.10
CA LEU A 341 -15.38 -43.55 41.45
C LEU A 341 -14.92 -42.33 40.60
N THR A 342 -15.36 -42.39 39.39
CA THR A 342 -16.14 -41.57 38.42
C THR A 342 -15.48 -40.30 37.87
N GLY A 343 -15.60 -39.92 36.66
CA GLY A 343 -16.40 -40.07 35.49
C GLY A 343 -16.61 -38.72 34.77
N GLY A 344 -16.60 -38.67 33.45
CA GLY A 344 -17.42 -37.72 32.71
C GLY A 344 -16.80 -36.78 31.64
N LYS A 345 -17.10 -37.07 30.36
CA LYS A 345 -17.52 -36.25 29.17
C LYS A 345 -16.81 -34.91 28.89
N GLY A 346 -16.34 -34.52 27.70
CA GLY A 346 -16.86 -34.63 26.33
C GLY A 346 -17.19 -33.26 25.74
N GLY A 347 -16.76 -32.91 24.53
CA GLY A 347 -17.22 -31.74 23.80
C GLY A 347 -16.39 -31.36 22.57
N ASP A 348 -16.93 -31.70 21.39
CA ASP A 348 -16.43 -31.37 20.05
C ASP A 348 -16.72 -29.92 19.66
N TYR A 349 -15.86 -29.30 18.84
CA TYR A 349 -16.23 -28.15 18.02
C TYR A 349 -15.69 -28.29 16.60
N ALA A 350 -16.60 -28.07 15.63
CA ALA A 350 -16.42 -28.19 14.20
C ALA A 350 -15.90 -26.92 13.55
N LEU A 351 -15.13 -27.11 12.47
CA LEU A 351 -14.64 -26.08 11.54
C LEU A 351 -15.66 -25.82 10.42
N ALA A 352 -15.81 -24.57 10.01
CA ALA A 352 -16.59 -24.16 8.85
C ALA A 352 -15.69 -23.62 7.72
N PRO A 353 -16.11 -23.75 6.43
CA PRO A 353 -15.23 -23.63 5.27
C PRO A 353 -15.18 -22.23 4.65
N GLY A 354 -14.09 -22.00 3.87
CA GLY A 354 -13.69 -20.77 3.24
C GLY A 354 -14.56 -20.25 2.09
N SER A 355 -14.41 -18.97 1.81
CA SER A 355 -15.03 -18.26 0.70
C SER A 355 -14.05 -18.05 -0.46
N GLN A 356 -14.57 -18.29 -1.66
CA GLN A 356 -13.91 -18.11 -2.95
C GLN A 356 -13.76 -16.64 -3.32
N SER A 357 -12.61 -16.27 -3.90
CA SER A 357 -12.40 -14.96 -4.54
C SER A 357 -12.84 -15.06 -6.01
N SER A 358 -13.63 -14.08 -6.44
CA SER A 358 -14.01 -13.90 -7.84
C SER A 358 -13.06 -12.89 -8.50
N ASP A 359 -12.38 -13.33 -9.56
CA ASP A 359 -11.62 -12.47 -10.46
C ASP A 359 -12.57 -11.55 -11.23
N MET A 360 -12.31 -10.25 -11.14
CA MET A 360 -12.97 -9.24 -11.95
C MET A 360 -11.95 -8.68 -12.96
N SER A 361 -12.12 -9.07 -14.22
CA SER A 361 -11.34 -8.54 -15.34
C SER A 361 -11.79 -7.12 -15.68
N LEU A 362 -10.81 -6.21 -15.82
CA LEU A 362 -11.02 -4.83 -16.29
C LEU A 362 -11.40 -4.80 -17.75
N PRO A 363 -12.28 -3.87 -18.20
CA PRO A 363 -12.64 -3.73 -19.60
C PRO A 363 -11.53 -3.05 -20.40
N ASP A 364 -11.34 -3.53 -21.64
CA ASP A 364 -10.43 -2.95 -22.64
C ASP A 364 -10.90 -1.56 -23.11
N CYS A 365 -10.01 -0.59 -23.08
CA CYS A 365 -10.24 0.76 -23.62
C CYS A 365 -10.21 0.75 -25.16
N LYS A 366 -11.35 0.49 -25.79
CA LYS A 366 -11.51 0.66 -27.26
C LYS A 366 -12.26 1.95 -27.56
N GLY A 367 -11.59 2.83 -28.31
CA GLY A 367 -12.20 4.06 -28.80
C GLY A 367 -13.16 3.78 -29.96
N ASP A 368 -14.44 4.09 -29.78
CA ASP A 368 -15.42 4.12 -30.85
C ASP A 368 -15.65 5.54 -31.35
N THR A 369 -15.85 5.64 -32.68
CA THR A 369 -15.95 6.87 -33.46
C THR A 369 -17.21 7.67 -33.15
N LEU A 370 -17.02 8.97 -32.93
CA LEU A 370 -18.05 9.97 -32.62
C LEU A 370 -18.87 10.41 -33.85
N GLY A 371 -20.19 10.43 -33.65
CA GLY A 371 -21.11 11.19 -34.49
C GLY A 371 -21.15 12.66 -34.07
N SER A 372 -21.19 13.56 -35.06
CA SER A 372 -21.23 15.00 -34.90
C SER A 372 -22.59 15.47 -34.39
N ASP A 373 -22.68 16.29 -33.35
CA ASP A 373 -23.30 17.60 -33.25
C ASP A 373 -23.74 18.03 -31.84
N LEU A 374 -23.48 19.31 -31.59
CA LEU A 374 -24.16 20.29 -30.75
C LEU A 374 -23.88 20.40 -29.23
N GLY A 375 -23.30 21.55 -28.93
CA GLY A 375 -23.83 22.55 -28.00
C GLY A 375 -23.70 22.34 -26.49
N GLY A 376 -22.64 22.93 -25.93
CA GLY A 376 -22.70 23.78 -24.77
C GLY A 376 -23.22 23.25 -23.43
N ALA A 377 -22.31 22.81 -22.58
CA ALA A 377 -22.36 23.13 -21.16
C ALA A 377 -20.93 23.12 -20.59
N MET A 378 -20.68 24.09 -19.78
CA MET A 378 -19.36 24.36 -19.20
C MET A 378 -19.09 23.44 -17.99
N TRP A 379 -17.92 22.88 -17.99
CA TRP A 379 -17.25 22.51 -16.78
C TRP A 379 -16.91 23.81 -16.03
N THR A 380 -17.51 24.10 -14.89
CA THR A 380 -17.19 25.25 -14.03
C THR A 380 -16.24 24.83 -12.92
#